data_98ebdd54c15ec2b6ee88031ed8a08c43
#
_entry.id   98ebdd54c15ec2b6ee88031ed8a08c43
#
_cell.length_a   1.000
_cell.length_b   1.000
_cell.length_c   1.000
_cell.angle_alpha   90.00
_cell.angle_beta   90.00
_cell.angle_gamma   90.00
#
_symmetry.space_group_name_H-M   'P 1'
#
loop_
_entity.id
_entity.type
_entity.pdbx_description
1 polymer ?
#
loop_
_entity_poly.entity_id
_entity_poly.type
_entity_poly.pdbx_seq_one_letter_code
_entity_poly.pdbx_strand_id
1 'polypeptide(L)'
;MSHDPQFHEADLPSRKRFDDEQLRRLRNEIPIDWLIKYLNWPHKRRNGRFVFVCPRCDESETAIKRETNLGRCFHCKTNFNPIDFTMAARDYDFVHAVEYLLPLLPR
;
A
#
# COMPACT_ATOMS: atom_id res chain seq x y z
N MET A 1 13.60 -25.11 -18.60
CA MET A 1 14.04 -24.86 -18.23
C MET A 1 14.24 -24.21 -17.90
N SER A 2 13.60 -24.34 -17.91
CA SER A 2 13.84 -23.88 -17.37
C SER A 2 13.79 -23.31 -17.02
N HIS A 3 13.21 -23.31 -16.86
CA HIS A 3 13.40 -22.85 -16.33
C HIS A 3 13.40 -22.25 -16.10
N ASP A 4 12.89 -22.29 -16.25
CA ASP A 4 13.01 -21.67 -15.90
C ASP A 4 12.83 -21.09 -15.97
N PRO A 5 12.52 -21.20 -16.18
CA PRO A 5 12.50 -20.66 -16.13
C PRO A 5 12.38 -20.06 -16.16
N GLN A 6 11.90 -20.11 -16.24
CA GLN A 6 12.03 -19.69 -16.10
C GLN A 6 11.75 -19.12 -15.95
N PHE A 7 11.30 -19.07 -15.83
CA PHE A 7 11.36 -18.60 -15.52
C PHE A 7 11.20 -18.12 -15.33
N HIS A 8 10.82 -17.89 -15.28
CA HIS A 8 10.94 -17.44 -14.97
C HIS A 8 10.71 -16.67 -14.99
N GLU A 9 10.21 -16.56 -15.12
CA GLU A 9 10.13 -15.90 -14.98
C GLU A 9 9.67 -15.34 -14.80
N ALA A 10 8.80 -15.62 -14.54
CA ALA A 10 8.66 -15.20 -14.20
C ALA A 10 8.77 -14.61 -13.82
N ASP A 11 8.91 -14.69 -13.55
CA ASP A 11 9.50 -14.05 -13.17
C ASP A 11 9.58 -13.18 -13.38
N LEU A 12 9.20 -12.88 -13.05
CA LEU A 12 9.17 -11.98 -13.19
C LEU A 12 8.97 -10.76 -13.99
N PRO A 13 8.05 -10.69 -14.78
CA PRO A 13 7.81 -9.55 -15.63
C PRO A 13 7.35 -8.29 -14.92
N SER A 14 6.62 -8.43 -13.82
CA SER A 14 6.14 -7.27 -13.05
C SER A 14 7.28 -6.41 -12.52
N ARG A 15 8.39 -7.02 -12.19
CA ARG A 15 9.56 -6.25 -11.75
C ARG A 15 10.12 -5.38 -12.83
N LYS A 16 10.05 -5.85 -14.07
CA LYS A 16 10.57 -5.10 -15.20
C LYS A 16 9.66 -3.95 -15.61
N ARG A 17 8.39 -4.01 -15.24
CA ARG A 17 7.43 -2.97 -15.59
C ARG A 17 7.60 -1.71 -14.75
N PHE A 18 8.15 -1.84 -13.55
CA PHE A 18 8.26 -0.73 -12.62
C PHE A 18 9.68 -0.67 -12.09
N ASP A 19 10.29 0.50 -12.15
CA ASP A 19 11.65 0.64 -11.61
C ASP A 19 11.59 0.96 -10.11
N ASP A 20 12.75 0.86 -9.46
CA ASP A 20 12.84 1.06 -8.03
C ASP A 20 12.46 2.48 -7.62
N GLU A 21 12.77 3.46 -8.46
CA GLU A 21 12.42 4.85 -8.15
C GLU A 21 10.92 5.05 -8.17
N GLN A 22 10.21 4.46 -9.12
CA GLN A 22 8.75 4.55 -9.15
C GLN A 22 8.15 3.94 -7.90
N LEU A 23 8.63 2.76 -7.50
CA LEU A 23 8.09 2.10 -6.32
C LEU A 23 8.40 2.88 -5.05
N ARG A 24 9.59 3.46 -4.95
CA ARG A 24 9.95 4.30 -3.81
C ARG A 24 9.03 5.51 -3.71
N ARG A 25 8.75 6.15 -4.84
CA ARG A 25 7.86 7.29 -4.86
C ARG A 25 6.44 6.93 -4.43
N LEU A 26 5.95 5.77 -4.86
CA LEU A 26 4.61 5.33 -4.44
C LEU A 26 4.54 5.14 -2.93
N ARG A 27 5.61 4.63 -2.32
CA ARG A 27 5.62 4.40 -0.88
C ARG A 27 5.78 5.68 -0.08
N ASN A 28 6.46 6.69 -0.63
CA ASN A 28 6.87 7.86 0.14
C ASN A 28 6.16 9.16 -0.23
N GLU A 29 5.66 9.29 -1.44
CA GLU A 29 5.09 10.56 -1.92
C GLU A 29 3.57 10.59 -1.93
N ILE A 30 2.91 9.45 -1.78
CA ILE A 30 1.46 9.42 -1.64
C ILE A 30 1.17 9.33 -0.14
N PRO A 31 0.66 10.43 0.48
CA PRO A 31 0.38 10.37 1.92
C PRO A 31 -0.67 9.31 2.22
N ILE A 32 -0.38 8.44 3.19
CA ILE A 32 -1.26 7.30 3.41
C ILE A 32 -2.62 7.72 3.95
N ASP A 33 -2.69 8.78 4.76
CA ASP A 33 -3.98 9.26 5.23
C ASP A 33 -4.84 9.79 4.07
N TRP A 34 -4.21 10.51 3.14
CA TRP A 34 -4.90 10.97 1.95
C TRP A 34 -5.42 9.79 1.13
N LEU A 35 -4.61 8.75 0.98
CA LEU A 35 -4.98 7.57 0.21
C LEU A 35 -6.15 6.84 0.84
N ILE A 36 -6.14 6.70 2.16
CA ILE A 36 -7.24 6.05 2.87
C ILE A 36 -8.55 6.77 2.60
N LYS A 37 -8.52 8.10 2.64
CA LYS A 37 -9.70 8.91 2.30
C LYS A 37 -10.08 8.77 0.84
N TYR A 38 -9.09 8.80 -0.04
CA TYR A 38 -9.32 8.70 -1.48
C TYR A 38 -10.02 7.38 -1.85
N LEU A 39 -9.63 6.30 -1.19
CA LEU A 39 -10.23 4.98 -1.41
C LEU A 39 -11.58 4.85 -0.69
N ASN A 40 -11.99 5.87 0.01
CA ASN A 40 -13.22 5.86 0.80
C ASN A 40 -13.24 4.71 1.81
N TRP A 41 -12.09 4.45 2.40
CA TRP A 41 -11.93 3.38 3.39
C TRP A 41 -12.33 3.89 4.77
N PRO A 42 -12.95 3.07 5.61
CA PRO A 42 -13.40 3.51 6.93
C PRO A 42 -12.28 4.09 7.78
N HIS A 43 -12.50 5.32 8.26
CA HIS A 43 -11.54 6.05 9.08
C HIS A 43 -12.30 7.04 9.92
N LYS A 44 -11.60 7.59 10.92
CA LYS A 44 -12.19 8.64 11.77
C LYS A 44 -11.05 9.37 12.46
N ARG A 45 -11.41 10.47 13.14
CA ARG A 45 -10.49 11.13 14.05
C ARG A 45 -10.87 10.74 15.47
N ARG A 46 -9.86 10.39 16.25
CA ARG A 46 -10.05 10.05 17.65
C ARG A 46 -9.01 10.81 18.45
N ASN A 47 -9.47 11.70 19.34
CA ASN A 47 -8.58 12.57 20.13
C ASN A 47 -7.61 13.34 19.24
N GLY A 48 -8.10 13.85 18.09
CA GLY A 48 -7.28 14.62 17.17
C GLY A 48 -6.37 13.78 16.28
N ARG A 49 -6.39 12.45 16.41
CA ARG A 49 -5.53 11.57 15.64
C ARG A 49 -6.33 10.85 14.57
N PHE A 50 -5.71 10.70 13.40
CA PHE A 50 -6.32 9.94 12.30
C PHE A 50 -6.15 8.45 12.58
N VAL A 51 -7.25 7.71 12.59
CA VAL A 51 -7.21 6.25 12.71
C VAL A 51 -8.12 5.64 11.66
N PHE A 52 -7.86 4.39 11.31
CA PHE A 52 -8.63 3.72 10.28
C PHE A 52 -8.78 2.24 10.62
N VAL A 53 -9.67 1.57 9.89
CA VAL A 53 -9.91 0.14 10.09
C VAL A 53 -8.78 -0.64 9.41
N CYS A 54 -8.19 -1.58 10.15
CA CYS A 54 -7.16 -2.43 9.56
C CYS A 54 -7.76 -3.29 8.46
N PRO A 55 -7.22 -3.26 7.23
CA PRO A 55 -7.79 -4.07 6.16
C PRO A 55 -7.53 -5.57 6.29
N ARG A 56 -6.75 -5.97 7.29
CA ARG A 56 -6.47 -7.40 7.50
C ARG A 56 -7.23 -7.99 8.67
N CYS A 57 -7.36 -7.26 9.78
CA CYS A 57 -7.96 -7.83 10.99
C CYS A 57 -9.15 -7.03 11.50
N ASP A 58 -9.54 -5.95 10.82
CA ASP A 58 -10.68 -5.11 11.15
C ASP A 58 -10.55 -4.33 12.45
N GLU A 59 -9.34 -4.21 12.99
CA GLU A 59 -9.11 -3.38 14.17
C GLU A 59 -9.40 -1.92 13.84
N SER A 60 -10.25 -1.27 14.62
CA SER A 60 -10.80 0.04 14.27
C SER A 60 -9.86 1.21 14.57
N GLU A 61 -8.77 0.99 15.27
CA GLU A 61 -7.89 2.09 15.67
C GLU A 61 -6.47 1.91 15.17
N THR A 62 -6.34 1.48 13.93
CA THR A 62 -5.05 1.39 13.28
C THR A 62 -4.52 2.80 13.05
N ALA A 63 -3.28 3.04 13.50
CA ALA A 63 -2.69 4.38 13.51
C ALA A 63 -1.80 4.62 12.31
N ILE A 64 -1.49 5.90 12.08
CA ILE A 64 -0.57 6.31 11.02
C ILE A 64 0.71 6.84 11.64
N LYS A 65 1.83 6.43 11.08
CA LYS A 65 3.13 6.98 11.43
C LYS A 65 3.58 7.85 10.26
N ARG A 66 3.44 9.17 10.41
CA ARG A 66 3.66 10.09 9.29
C ARG A 66 5.13 10.14 8.85
N GLU A 67 6.06 9.97 9.79
CA GLU A 67 7.49 10.03 9.49
C GLU A 67 7.91 8.97 8.48
N THR A 68 7.25 7.82 8.50
CA THR A 68 7.57 6.72 7.60
C THR A 68 6.48 6.45 6.57
N ASN A 69 5.38 7.23 6.63
CA ASN A 69 4.23 7.08 5.73
C ASN A 69 3.64 5.67 5.78
N LEU A 70 3.51 5.14 7.00
CA LEU A 70 3.00 3.79 7.22
C LEU A 70 1.75 3.82 8.08
N GLY A 71 0.82 2.91 7.78
CA GLY A 71 -0.22 2.55 8.72
C GLY A 71 0.29 1.39 9.57
N ARG A 72 -0.01 1.41 10.86
CA ARG A 72 0.45 0.37 11.77
C ARG A 72 -0.71 -0.18 12.57
N CYS A 73 -1.01 -1.46 12.38
CA CYS A 73 -1.98 -2.15 13.21
C CYS A 73 -1.24 -2.90 14.31
N PHE A 74 -1.46 -2.49 15.56
CA PHE A 74 -0.80 -3.16 16.69
C PHE A 74 -1.46 -4.47 17.04
N HIS A 75 -2.70 -4.67 16.63
CA HIS A 75 -3.41 -5.91 16.91
C HIS A 75 -2.85 -7.08 16.10
N CYS A 76 -2.74 -6.93 14.77
CA CYS A 76 -2.18 -7.99 13.94
C CYS A 76 -0.71 -7.74 13.59
N LYS A 77 -0.14 -6.65 14.12
CA LYS A 77 1.28 -6.31 13.99
C LYS A 77 1.74 -6.18 12.54
N THR A 78 0.89 -5.57 11.73
CA THR A 78 1.17 -5.37 10.31
C THR A 78 1.39 -3.89 10.02
N ASN A 79 2.39 -3.59 9.21
CA ASN A 79 2.62 -2.26 8.66
C ASN A 79 2.09 -2.22 7.23
N PHE A 80 1.52 -1.08 6.86
CA PHE A 80 1.01 -0.88 5.49
C PHE A 80 1.64 0.36 4.90
N ASN A 81 2.40 0.22 3.82
CA ASN A 81 2.73 1.38 3.01
C ASN A 81 1.58 1.59 2.00
N PRO A 82 1.60 2.65 1.16
CA PRO A 82 0.49 2.87 0.23
C PRO A 82 0.21 1.69 -0.70
N ILE A 83 1.24 0.98 -1.14
CA ILE A 83 1.04 -0.19 -2.01
C ILE A 83 0.36 -1.32 -1.22
N ASP A 84 0.90 -1.63 -0.04
CA ASP A 84 0.35 -2.68 0.82
C ASP A 84 -1.10 -2.40 1.17
N PHE A 85 -1.38 -1.13 1.52
CA PHE A 85 -2.74 -0.76 1.89
C PHE A 85 -3.71 -0.94 0.73
N THR A 86 -3.31 -0.50 -0.46
CA THR A 86 -4.17 -0.62 -1.65
C THR A 86 -4.44 -2.08 -1.98
N MET A 87 -3.39 -2.92 -1.89
CA MET A 87 -3.56 -4.36 -2.14
C MET A 87 -4.59 -4.96 -1.20
N ALA A 88 -4.47 -4.65 0.09
CA ALA A 88 -5.36 -5.23 1.09
C ALA A 88 -6.78 -4.64 1.01
N ALA A 89 -6.89 -3.34 0.82
CA ALA A 89 -8.19 -2.67 0.83
C ALA A 89 -9.03 -2.98 -0.40
N ARG A 90 -8.38 -3.20 -1.54
CA ARG A 90 -9.08 -3.44 -2.81
C ARG A 90 -8.95 -4.87 -3.32
N ASP A 91 -8.25 -5.71 -2.57
CA ASP A 91 -7.98 -7.10 -3.00
C ASP A 91 -7.29 -7.11 -4.37
N TYR A 92 -6.30 -6.24 -4.52
CA TYR A 92 -5.49 -6.15 -5.72
C TYR A 92 -4.20 -6.92 -5.53
N ASP A 93 -3.66 -7.48 -6.61
CA ASP A 93 -2.29 -7.98 -6.56
C ASP A 93 -1.33 -6.78 -6.65
N PHE A 94 -0.03 -7.06 -6.56
CA PHE A 94 0.99 -6.01 -6.55
C PHE A 94 0.94 -5.15 -7.82
N VAL A 95 0.89 -5.80 -8.99
CA VAL A 95 0.91 -5.08 -10.26
C VAL A 95 -0.31 -4.17 -10.38
N HIS A 96 -1.48 -4.68 -10.06
CA HIS A 96 -2.71 -3.91 -10.16
C HIS A 96 -2.69 -2.72 -9.21
N ALA A 97 -2.19 -2.93 -7.98
CA ALA A 97 -2.10 -1.84 -7.02
C ALA A 97 -1.14 -0.75 -7.50
N VAL A 98 0.02 -1.12 -8.02
CA VAL A 98 0.99 -0.15 -8.54
C VAL A 98 0.41 0.62 -9.71
N GLU A 99 -0.23 -0.06 -10.64
CA GLU A 99 -0.86 0.61 -11.79
C GLU A 99 -1.96 1.58 -11.36
N TYR A 100 -2.69 1.20 -10.33
CA TYR A 100 -3.73 2.07 -9.77
C TYR A 100 -3.14 3.33 -9.16
N LEU A 101 -2.00 3.20 -8.49
CA LEU A 101 -1.40 4.30 -7.73
C LEU A 101 -0.55 5.25 -8.58
N LEU A 102 0.06 4.77 -9.65
CA LEU A 102 0.96 5.59 -10.45
C LEU A 102 0.35 6.92 -10.90
N PRO A 103 -0.89 6.95 -11.43
CA PRO A 103 -1.49 8.23 -11.81
C PRO A 103 -1.75 9.18 -10.64
N LEU A 104 -1.70 8.70 -9.41
CA LEU A 104 -1.97 9.51 -8.23
C LEU A 104 -0.72 10.19 -7.69
N LEU A 105 0.44 9.89 -8.24
CA LEU A 105 1.68 10.54 -7.81
C LEU A 105 1.65 12.04 -8.11
N PRO A 106 2.18 12.88 -7.19
CA PRO A 106 2.29 14.31 -7.47
C PRO A 106 3.24 14.54 -8.63
N ARG A 107 2.98 15.61 -9.37
CA ARG A 107 3.80 15.97 -10.52
C ARG A 107 4.93 16.90 -10.15
#